data_af2e94ef6101b4c2ad8c11c96892f548
#
_entry.id   af2e94ef6101b4c2ad8c11c96892f548
#
_cell.length_a   1.000
_cell.length_b   1.000
_cell.length_c   1.000
_cell.angle_alpha   90.00
_cell.angle_beta   90.00
_cell.angle_gamma   90.00
#
_symmetry.space_group_name_H-M   'P 1'
#
loop_
_entity.id
_entity.type
_entity.pdbx_description
1 polymer ?
#
loop_
_entity_poly.entity_id
_entity_poly.type
_entity_poly.pdbx_seq_one_letter_code
_entity_poly.pdbx_strand_id
1 'polypeptide(L)'
;MYSRLVYRMYRNVKLGKKGGQKARRTLLIGAGDAASTLLHEQFKKPSPDMNIICCVDDAPEKQGRYIMGIQIMGTTEDIPEIVEQCEIESILLAIPTMDEENKRRVLSICNKTKCNIKILPDIVKMITDGQDLASRIRDVKVEDLLGREEVQLSVRIAEFLRGKRVMVTGGGGSIGSELCRQIASCEPKELLLVDIYENSAYEIQQELRRKYGDKLDLQVQIASVRDSKKMDALFEHYRPEIVFHAAAHKHVPLMEDSPNEAIKNNVIGTY
;
A
#
# COMPACT_ATOMS: atom_id res chain seq x y z
N MET A 1 -41.17 16.87 14.55
CA MET A 1 -40.95 15.94 13.43
C MET A 1 -40.57 16.64 12.10
N TYR A 2 -41.18 17.76 11.76
CA TYR A 2 -40.98 18.54 10.53
C TYR A 2 -39.58 19.15 10.37
N SER A 3 -38.92 19.59 11.43
CA SER A 3 -37.61 20.28 11.35
C SER A 3 -36.45 19.40 10.84
N ARG A 4 -36.52 18.09 11.14
CA ARG A 4 -35.48 17.13 10.72
C ARG A 4 -35.58 16.79 9.22
N LEU A 5 -36.80 16.78 8.66
CA LEU A 5 -37.04 16.48 7.25
C LEU A 5 -36.58 17.68 6.39
N VAL A 6 -36.92 18.91 6.83
CA VAL A 6 -36.49 20.16 6.19
C VAL A 6 -35.00 20.32 6.21
N TYR A 7 -34.33 19.97 7.32
CA TYR A 7 -32.87 19.99 7.43
C TYR A 7 -32.18 18.97 6.48
N ARG A 8 -32.77 17.75 6.34
CA ARG A 8 -32.27 16.75 5.37
C ARG A 8 -32.44 17.21 3.93
N MET A 9 -33.60 17.79 3.57
CA MET A 9 -33.85 18.35 2.24
C MET A 9 -32.89 19.54 1.96
N TYR A 10 -32.72 20.46 2.91
CA TYR A 10 -31.82 21.60 2.78
C TYR A 10 -30.36 21.16 2.60
N ARG A 11 -29.92 20.12 3.33
CA ARG A 11 -28.59 19.54 3.21
C ARG A 11 -28.36 18.90 1.83
N ASN A 12 -29.31 18.11 1.34
CA ASN A 12 -29.22 17.47 0.01
C ASN A 12 -29.24 18.50 -1.14
N VAL A 13 -29.99 19.60 -0.99
CA VAL A 13 -30.04 20.65 -2.00
C VAL A 13 -28.77 21.54 -1.99
N LYS A 14 -28.19 21.80 -0.80
CA LYS A 14 -26.99 22.66 -0.68
C LYS A 14 -25.70 21.96 -1.10
N LEU A 15 -25.59 20.64 -0.92
CA LEU A 15 -24.45 19.85 -1.36
C LEU A 15 -24.48 19.52 -2.86
N GLY A 16 -25.67 19.59 -3.51
CA GLY A 16 -25.84 19.32 -4.95
C GLY A 16 -25.56 20.49 -5.89
N LYS A 17 -25.21 21.69 -5.41
CA LYS A 17 -25.13 22.92 -6.23
C LYS A 17 -23.79 23.64 -6.25
N LYS A 18 -22.66 22.93 -6.21
CA LYS A 18 -21.37 23.57 -6.61
C LYS A 18 -20.61 22.66 -7.55
N GLY A 19 -20.42 23.21 -8.74
CA GLY A 19 -19.94 22.62 -9.97
C GLY A 19 -18.75 21.68 -9.95
N GLY A 20 -18.78 20.71 -10.84
CA GLY A 20 -17.61 20.07 -11.43
C GLY A 20 -17.50 18.58 -11.21
N GLN A 21 -17.32 18.02 -10.08
CA GLN A 21 -17.33 16.58 -9.82
C GLN A 21 -18.40 16.23 -8.78
N LYS A 22 -19.25 15.26 -9.10
CA LYS A 22 -20.27 14.76 -8.18
C LYS A 22 -19.57 14.06 -7.02
N ALA A 23 -19.65 14.62 -5.81
CA ALA A 23 -19.08 14.02 -4.61
C ALA A 23 -19.54 12.57 -4.45
N ARG A 24 -18.60 11.64 -4.23
CA ARG A 24 -18.87 10.20 -4.15
C ARG A 24 -19.68 9.89 -2.91
N ARG A 25 -20.72 9.08 -3.08
CA ARG A 25 -21.54 8.57 -1.96
C ARG A 25 -20.68 7.66 -1.09
N THR A 26 -20.47 8.05 0.17
CA THR A 26 -19.48 7.42 1.05
C THR A 26 -20.14 6.80 2.27
N LEU A 27 -19.81 5.54 2.55
CA LEU A 27 -20.10 4.83 3.80
C LEU A 27 -18.95 5.07 4.78
N LEU A 28 -19.28 5.49 6.01
CA LEU A 28 -18.32 5.66 7.10
C LEU A 28 -18.30 4.41 7.98
N ILE A 29 -17.13 3.84 8.24
CA ILE A 29 -16.96 2.73 9.20
C ILE A 29 -16.38 3.29 10.48
N GLY A 30 -17.11 3.09 11.57
CA GLY A 30 -16.82 3.59 12.91
C GLY A 30 -17.60 4.87 13.25
N ALA A 31 -18.22 4.88 14.43
CA ALA A 31 -18.98 5.99 14.99
C ALA A 31 -18.38 6.44 16.34
N GLY A 32 -17.04 6.56 16.39
CA GLY A 32 -16.27 7.04 17.54
C GLY A 32 -15.85 8.51 17.41
N ASP A 33 -14.89 8.91 18.23
CA ASP A 33 -14.38 10.31 18.28
C ASP A 33 -13.74 10.77 16.98
N ALA A 34 -13.00 9.88 16.30
CA ALA A 34 -12.39 10.18 15.02
C ALA A 34 -13.45 10.48 13.95
N ALA A 35 -14.51 9.68 13.90
CA ALA A 35 -15.65 9.90 13.01
C ALA A 35 -16.40 11.19 13.35
N SER A 36 -16.63 11.49 14.64
CA SER A 36 -17.26 12.72 15.08
C SER A 36 -16.46 13.96 14.67
N THR A 37 -15.15 13.93 14.87
CA THR A 37 -14.24 15.02 14.49
C THR A 37 -14.23 15.23 12.98
N LEU A 38 -14.11 14.16 12.21
CA LEU A 38 -14.17 14.21 10.75
C LEU A 38 -15.49 14.79 10.24
N LEU A 39 -16.61 14.33 10.77
CA LEU A 39 -17.92 14.86 10.41
C LEU A 39 -18.06 16.34 10.77
N HIS A 40 -17.51 16.76 11.90
CA HIS A 40 -17.52 18.18 12.29
C HIS A 40 -16.71 19.05 11.33
N GLU A 41 -15.53 18.60 10.90
CA GLU A 41 -14.74 19.28 9.87
C GLU A 41 -15.46 19.34 8.53
N GLN A 42 -16.06 18.24 8.10
CA GLN A 42 -16.86 18.16 6.88
C GLN A 42 -18.07 19.13 6.90
N PHE A 43 -18.66 19.37 8.07
CA PHE A 43 -19.72 20.36 8.19
C PHE A 43 -19.20 21.80 8.03
N LYS A 44 -18.01 22.10 8.54
CA LYS A 44 -17.38 23.42 8.41
C LYS A 44 -16.85 23.68 7.01
N LYS A 45 -16.21 22.67 6.43
CA LYS A 45 -15.54 22.73 5.13
C LYS A 45 -15.82 21.45 4.34
N PRO A 46 -16.93 21.40 3.58
CA PRO A 46 -17.28 20.20 2.80
C PRO A 46 -16.16 19.83 1.82
N SER A 47 -15.74 18.55 1.84
CA SER A 47 -14.85 18.02 0.83
C SER A 47 -15.59 17.90 -0.51
N PRO A 48 -15.01 18.36 -1.62
CA PRO A 48 -15.65 18.26 -2.94
C PRO A 48 -15.83 16.81 -3.40
N ASP A 49 -15.03 15.88 -2.89
CA ASP A 49 -14.92 14.51 -3.39
C ASP A 49 -15.71 13.49 -2.57
N MET A 50 -16.25 13.86 -1.40
CA MET A 50 -16.83 12.91 -0.46
C MET A 50 -18.15 13.42 0.14
N ASN A 51 -19.19 12.59 0.04
CA ASN A 51 -20.50 12.82 0.65
C ASN A 51 -20.88 11.62 1.54
N ILE A 52 -20.73 11.76 2.87
CA ILE A 52 -21.03 10.69 3.82
C ILE A 52 -22.56 10.53 3.94
N ILE A 53 -23.08 9.37 3.55
CA ILE A 53 -24.51 9.07 3.47
C ILE A 53 -24.98 8.30 4.71
N CYS A 54 -24.19 7.34 5.17
CA CYS A 54 -24.50 6.46 6.29
C CYS A 54 -23.22 6.03 7.01
N CYS A 55 -23.41 5.41 8.18
CA CYS A 55 -22.35 4.90 9.03
C CYS A 55 -22.65 3.46 9.43
N VAL A 56 -21.61 2.67 9.72
CA VAL A 56 -21.70 1.36 10.43
C VAL A 56 -20.76 1.37 11.63
N ASP A 57 -21.13 0.65 12.67
CA ASP A 57 -20.30 0.48 13.88
C ASP A 57 -20.70 -0.84 14.55
N ASP A 58 -19.74 -1.65 15.00
CA ASP A 58 -20.01 -2.96 15.59
C ASP A 58 -20.55 -2.89 17.04
N ALA A 59 -20.50 -1.72 17.69
CA ALA A 59 -20.99 -1.53 19.04
C ALA A 59 -22.52 -1.60 19.10
N PRO A 60 -23.12 -2.58 19.84
CA PRO A 60 -24.58 -2.79 19.86
C PRO A 60 -25.36 -1.56 20.32
N GLU A 61 -24.80 -0.81 21.27
CA GLU A 61 -25.44 0.39 21.84
C GLU A 61 -25.55 1.56 20.85
N LYS A 62 -24.81 1.52 19.73
CA LYS A 62 -24.83 2.54 18.69
C LYS A 62 -25.80 2.23 17.57
N GLN A 63 -26.22 0.97 17.42
CA GLN A 63 -27.08 0.53 16.33
C GLN A 63 -28.38 1.34 16.24
N GLY A 64 -28.74 1.76 15.02
CA GLY A 64 -29.95 2.55 14.75
C GLY A 64 -29.89 4.01 15.24
N ARG A 65 -28.81 4.41 15.92
CA ARG A 65 -28.61 5.80 16.38
C ARG A 65 -28.06 6.69 15.26
N TYR A 66 -27.80 7.95 15.60
CA TYR A 66 -27.27 8.94 14.68
C TYR A 66 -26.01 9.56 15.25
N ILE A 67 -24.99 9.69 14.42
CA ILE A 67 -23.77 10.46 14.69
C ILE A 67 -23.79 11.71 13.80
N MET A 68 -23.80 12.90 14.39
CA MET A 68 -23.84 14.16 13.65
C MET A 68 -24.90 14.22 12.52
N GLY A 69 -26.07 13.57 12.73
CA GLY A 69 -27.15 13.49 11.75
C GLY A 69 -27.00 12.41 10.67
N ILE A 70 -25.92 11.62 10.70
CA ILE A 70 -25.72 10.42 9.88
C ILE A 70 -26.23 9.21 10.65
N GLN A 71 -27.05 8.37 10.02
CA GLN A 71 -27.60 7.17 10.62
C GLN A 71 -26.56 6.05 10.67
N ILE A 72 -26.48 5.36 11.80
CA ILE A 72 -25.73 4.10 11.96
C ILE A 72 -26.68 2.98 11.54
N MET A 73 -26.45 2.41 10.37
CA MET A 73 -27.41 1.50 9.71
C MET A 73 -27.21 0.05 10.08
N GLY A 74 -26.04 -0.33 10.58
CA GLY A 74 -25.72 -1.71 10.90
C GLY A 74 -24.30 -1.89 11.40
N THR A 75 -23.84 -3.13 11.37
CA THR A 75 -22.48 -3.58 11.72
C THR A 75 -21.57 -3.63 10.50
N THR A 76 -20.31 -3.99 10.70
CA THR A 76 -19.37 -4.19 9.61
C THR A 76 -19.74 -5.37 8.70
N GLU A 77 -20.48 -6.37 9.21
CA GLU A 77 -20.95 -7.51 8.40
C GLU A 77 -22.05 -7.10 7.40
N ASP A 78 -22.82 -6.05 7.70
CA ASP A 78 -23.90 -5.55 6.85
C ASP A 78 -23.41 -4.65 5.71
N ILE A 79 -22.11 -4.38 5.62
CA ILE A 79 -21.50 -3.48 4.61
C ILE A 79 -21.93 -3.84 3.18
N PRO A 80 -21.86 -5.10 2.69
CA PRO A 80 -22.23 -5.42 1.32
C PRO A 80 -23.67 -5.03 1.00
N GLU A 81 -24.61 -5.31 1.88
CA GLU A 81 -26.03 -5.00 1.71
C GLU A 81 -26.28 -3.48 1.74
N ILE A 82 -25.68 -2.77 2.68
CA ILE A 82 -25.79 -1.30 2.81
C ILE A 82 -25.20 -0.60 1.57
N VAL A 83 -24.09 -1.12 1.03
CA VAL A 83 -23.46 -0.59 -0.19
C VAL A 83 -24.43 -0.63 -1.37
N GLU A 84 -25.16 -1.73 -1.54
CA GLU A 84 -26.16 -1.87 -2.63
C GLU A 84 -27.37 -0.99 -2.37
N GLN A 85 -27.95 -1.04 -1.16
CA GLN A 85 -29.16 -0.26 -0.80
C GLN A 85 -28.93 1.26 -0.91
N CYS A 86 -27.75 1.72 -0.52
CA CYS A 86 -27.43 3.15 -0.48
C CYS A 86 -26.64 3.63 -1.71
N GLU A 87 -26.39 2.78 -2.70
CA GLU A 87 -25.60 3.10 -3.90
C GLU A 87 -24.25 3.75 -3.51
N ILE A 88 -23.49 3.11 -2.62
CA ILE A 88 -22.23 3.62 -2.12
C ILE A 88 -21.12 3.42 -3.16
N GLU A 89 -20.34 4.46 -3.40
CA GLU A 89 -19.22 4.48 -4.35
C GLU A 89 -17.86 4.43 -3.64
N SER A 90 -17.82 4.84 -2.36
CA SER A 90 -16.60 4.86 -1.57
C SER A 90 -16.86 4.44 -0.12
N ILE A 91 -15.91 3.79 0.50
CA ILE A 91 -15.95 3.38 1.92
C ILE A 91 -14.79 4.08 2.63
N LEU A 92 -15.06 4.67 3.80
CA LEU A 92 -14.04 5.32 4.63
C LEU A 92 -13.94 4.63 5.99
N LEU A 93 -12.81 3.99 6.28
CA LEU A 93 -12.50 3.41 7.57
C LEU A 93 -11.97 4.51 8.52
N ALA A 94 -12.77 4.88 9.53
CA ALA A 94 -12.46 5.94 10.49
C ALA A 94 -12.32 5.41 11.93
N ILE A 95 -11.59 4.30 12.10
CA ILE A 95 -11.24 3.71 13.41
C ILE A 95 -9.71 3.59 13.49
N PRO A 96 -8.99 4.69 13.79
CA PRO A 96 -7.52 4.71 13.79
C PRO A 96 -6.88 3.73 14.78
N THR A 97 -7.58 3.45 15.90
CA THR A 97 -7.11 2.58 16.98
C THR A 97 -7.55 1.12 16.84
N MET A 98 -8.09 0.74 15.66
CA MET A 98 -8.49 -0.64 15.39
C MET A 98 -7.26 -1.55 15.37
N ASP A 99 -7.34 -2.68 16.05
CA ASP A 99 -6.30 -3.70 15.98
C ASP A 99 -6.19 -4.31 14.57
N GLU A 100 -5.03 -4.88 14.25
CA GLU A 100 -4.71 -5.36 12.90
C GLU A 100 -5.57 -6.55 12.45
N GLU A 101 -6.05 -7.38 13.37
CA GLU A 101 -6.90 -8.53 13.05
C GLU A 101 -8.28 -8.06 12.60
N ASN A 102 -8.91 -7.18 13.37
CA ASN A 102 -10.19 -6.58 13.03
C ASN A 102 -10.08 -5.72 11.77
N LYS A 103 -9.00 -4.98 11.60
CA LYS A 103 -8.75 -4.19 10.39
C LYS A 103 -8.73 -5.07 9.13
N ARG A 104 -8.02 -6.21 9.18
CA ARG A 104 -8.00 -7.18 8.07
C ARG A 104 -9.38 -7.76 7.79
N ARG A 105 -10.12 -8.13 8.85
CA ARG A 105 -11.49 -8.63 8.72
C ARG A 105 -12.38 -7.62 8.00
N VAL A 106 -12.41 -6.39 8.47
CA VAL A 106 -13.22 -5.30 7.89
C VAL A 106 -12.80 -5.01 6.45
N LEU A 107 -11.51 -4.90 6.15
CA LEU A 107 -11.02 -4.68 4.79
C LEU A 107 -11.35 -5.85 3.86
N SER A 108 -11.33 -7.10 4.36
CA SER A 108 -11.75 -8.28 3.60
C SER A 108 -13.25 -8.21 3.22
N ILE A 109 -14.11 -7.70 4.12
CA ILE A 109 -15.53 -7.48 3.83
C ILE A 109 -15.69 -6.38 2.78
N CYS A 110 -14.97 -5.26 2.94
CA CYS A 110 -15.01 -4.14 2.00
C CYS A 110 -14.54 -4.55 0.60
N ASN A 111 -13.53 -5.41 0.48
CA ASN A 111 -13.01 -5.90 -0.80
C ASN A 111 -14.01 -6.76 -1.59
N LYS A 112 -15.06 -7.28 -0.95
CA LYS A 112 -16.17 -7.96 -1.65
C LYS A 112 -17.08 -6.98 -2.39
N THR A 113 -16.98 -5.69 -2.08
CA THR A 113 -17.69 -4.61 -2.75
C THR A 113 -16.83 -4.03 -3.88
N LYS A 114 -17.44 -3.31 -4.82
CA LYS A 114 -16.73 -2.61 -5.89
C LYS A 114 -16.36 -1.17 -5.51
N CYS A 115 -16.45 -0.82 -4.23
CA CYS A 115 -16.22 0.53 -3.74
C CYS A 115 -14.73 0.87 -3.66
N ASN A 116 -14.41 2.16 -3.82
CA ASN A 116 -13.09 2.66 -3.49
C ASN A 116 -12.94 2.73 -1.96
N ILE A 117 -11.90 2.09 -1.42
CA ILE A 117 -11.67 2.00 0.03
C ILE A 117 -10.60 3.01 0.43
N LYS A 118 -10.97 3.87 1.39
CA LYS A 118 -10.08 4.87 2.00
C LYS A 118 -9.94 4.62 3.50
N ILE A 119 -8.83 5.04 4.05
CA ILE A 119 -8.52 4.91 5.48
C ILE A 119 -8.13 6.26 6.08
N LEU A 120 -8.60 6.51 7.30
CA LEU A 120 -8.09 7.58 8.15
C LEU A 120 -6.94 7.01 9.00
N PRO A 121 -5.69 7.47 8.81
CA PRO A 121 -4.54 6.99 9.57
C PRO A 121 -4.63 7.32 11.06
N ASP A 122 -3.79 6.67 11.89
CA ASP A 122 -3.76 6.91 13.34
C ASP A 122 -3.39 8.38 13.67
N ILE A 123 -4.28 9.03 14.39
CA ILE A 123 -4.17 10.45 14.76
C ILE A 123 -3.14 10.66 15.89
N VAL A 124 -2.93 9.67 16.74
CA VAL A 124 -2.10 9.80 17.96
C VAL A 124 -0.63 10.10 17.61
N LYS A 125 -0.13 9.58 16.49
CA LYS A 125 1.24 9.83 16.00
C LYS A 125 1.41 11.21 15.33
N MET A 126 0.36 12.02 15.18
CA MET A 126 0.34 13.17 14.26
C MET A 126 -0.18 14.49 14.84
N ILE A 127 -0.34 14.65 16.16
CA ILE A 127 -0.90 15.85 16.82
C ILE A 127 -0.06 17.13 16.60
N THR A 128 1.11 17.05 15.98
CA THR A 128 2.05 18.18 15.86
C THR A 128 1.82 19.16 14.70
N ASP A 129 0.97 18.88 13.71
CA ASP A 129 1.00 19.67 12.45
C ASP A 129 -0.23 20.54 12.12
N GLY A 130 -1.27 20.59 12.95
CA GLY A 130 -2.41 21.51 12.71
C GLY A 130 -3.16 21.32 11.36
N GLN A 131 -3.00 20.21 10.66
CA GLN A 131 -3.66 19.93 9.39
C GLN A 131 -5.05 19.29 9.60
N ASP A 132 -6.01 19.62 8.71
CA ASP A 132 -7.37 19.06 8.70
C ASP A 132 -7.36 17.53 8.53
N LEU A 133 -8.19 16.78 9.28
CA LEU A 133 -8.31 15.32 9.18
C LEU A 133 -8.71 14.86 7.78
N ALA A 134 -9.56 15.63 7.11
CA ALA A 134 -10.00 15.31 5.74
C ALA A 134 -8.85 15.28 4.74
N SER A 135 -7.78 16.06 4.95
CA SER A 135 -6.59 16.06 4.08
C SER A 135 -5.69 14.83 4.25
N ARG A 136 -5.91 14.05 5.31
CA ARG A 136 -5.13 12.86 5.66
C ARG A 136 -5.76 11.56 5.19
N ILE A 137 -6.98 11.61 4.69
CA ILE A 137 -7.66 10.46 4.11
C ILE A 137 -6.89 10.01 2.87
N ARG A 138 -6.48 8.76 2.86
CA ARG A 138 -5.76 8.15 1.74
C ARG A 138 -6.37 6.83 1.32
N ASP A 139 -6.07 6.39 0.13
CA ASP A 139 -6.42 5.06 -0.33
C ASP A 139 -5.72 3.98 0.52
N VAL A 140 -6.37 2.81 0.65
CA VAL A 140 -5.80 1.65 1.36
C VAL A 140 -4.59 1.14 0.57
N LYS A 141 -3.48 0.97 1.24
CA LYS A 141 -2.27 0.37 0.70
C LYS A 141 -2.18 -1.12 1.06
N VAL A 142 -1.31 -1.85 0.35
CA VAL A 142 -1.07 -3.27 0.61
C VAL A 142 -0.58 -3.50 2.05
N GLU A 143 0.20 -2.57 2.59
CA GLU A 143 0.73 -2.60 3.96
C GLU A 143 -0.40 -2.59 5.00
N ASP A 144 -1.49 -1.85 4.75
CA ASP A 144 -2.67 -1.83 5.63
C ASP A 144 -3.37 -3.20 5.69
N LEU A 145 -3.27 -3.99 4.62
CA LEU A 145 -3.80 -5.37 4.56
C LEU A 145 -2.88 -6.39 5.23
N LEU A 146 -1.57 -6.18 5.13
CA LEU A 146 -0.57 -7.11 5.67
C LEU A 146 -0.31 -6.90 7.16
N GLY A 147 -0.67 -5.75 7.74
CA GLY A 147 -0.43 -5.40 9.14
C GLY A 147 1.06 -5.34 9.48
N ARG A 148 1.88 -4.96 8.54
CA ARG A 148 3.31 -4.72 8.73
C ARG A 148 3.63 -3.31 8.27
N GLU A 149 4.30 -2.56 9.13
CA GLU A 149 4.84 -1.25 8.73
C GLU A 149 5.87 -1.45 7.62
N GLU A 150 5.82 -0.58 6.61
CA GLU A 150 6.86 -0.52 5.59
C GLU A 150 8.19 -0.18 6.27
N VAL A 151 9.17 -1.06 6.12
CA VAL A 151 10.53 -0.79 6.62
C VAL A 151 11.16 0.24 5.68
N GLN A 152 11.16 1.49 6.09
CA GLN A 152 11.89 2.53 5.37
C GLN A 152 13.40 2.31 5.54
N LEU A 153 14.14 2.41 4.43
CA LEU A 153 15.60 2.40 4.46
C LEU A 153 16.11 3.46 5.45
N SER A 154 16.78 3.01 6.50
CA SER A 154 17.39 3.95 7.44
C SER A 154 18.46 4.77 6.74
N VAL A 155 18.65 6.02 7.17
CA VAL A 155 19.72 6.92 6.66
C VAL A 155 21.08 6.22 6.67
N ARG A 156 21.35 5.38 7.69
CA ARG A 156 22.59 4.60 7.81
C ARG A 156 22.80 3.60 6.69
N ILE A 157 21.73 2.94 6.22
CA ILE A 157 21.82 1.99 5.10
C ILE A 157 22.08 2.76 3.80
N ALA A 158 21.41 3.88 3.59
CA ALA A 158 21.64 4.71 2.42
C ALA A 158 23.09 5.24 2.37
N GLU A 159 23.64 5.70 3.49
CA GLU A 159 25.04 6.12 3.60
C GLU A 159 26.02 4.96 3.35
N PHE A 160 25.72 3.75 3.84
CA PHE A 160 26.54 2.56 3.62
C PHE A 160 26.62 2.15 2.15
N LEU A 161 25.53 2.33 1.39
CA LEU A 161 25.44 1.96 -0.03
C LEU A 161 26.00 3.05 -0.97
N ARG A 162 26.03 4.29 -0.53
CA ARG A 162 26.46 5.42 -1.35
C ARG A 162 27.89 5.24 -1.86
N GLY A 163 28.05 5.42 -3.17
CA GLY A 163 29.36 5.32 -3.83
C GLY A 163 29.95 3.90 -3.90
N LYS A 164 29.20 2.86 -3.52
CA LYS A 164 29.62 1.45 -3.55
C LYS A 164 29.25 0.79 -4.87
N ARG A 165 30.01 -0.21 -5.25
CA ARG A 165 29.64 -1.14 -6.33
C ARG A 165 28.80 -2.25 -5.72
N VAL A 166 27.56 -2.34 -6.14
CA VAL A 166 26.58 -3.25 -5.56
C VAL A 166 26.09 -4.24 -6.61
N MET A 167 26.13 -5.53 -6.31
CA MET A 167 25.57 -6.60 -7.13
C MET A 167 24.26 -7.11 -6.50
N VAL A 168 23.24 -7.32 -7.34
CA VAL A 168 21.98 -7.98 -6.94
C VAL A 168 21.77 -9.19 -7.83
N THR A 169 21.86 -10.39 -7.27
CA THR A 169 21.52 -11.63 -7.97
C THR A 169 20.03 -11.93 -7.81
N GLY A 170 19.39 -12.46 -8.86
CA GLY A 170 17.93 -12.59 -8.90
C GLY A 170 17.24 -11.21 -9.01
N GLY A 171 17.91 -10.25 -9.63
CA GLY A 171 17.49 -8.86 -9.67
C GLY A 171 16.21 -8.59 -10.47
N GLY A 172 15.78 -9.50 -11.33
CA GLY A 172 14.50 -9.48 -12.03
C GLY A 172 13.33 -10.06 -11.22
N GLY A 173 13.61 -10.80 -10.13
CA GLY A 173 12.58 -11.35 -9.25
C GLY A 173 11.87 -10.30 -8.41
N SER A 174 10.77 -10.69 -7.72
CA SER A 174 9.97 -9.76 -6.90
C SER A 174 10.78 -9.06 -5.80
N ILE A 175 11.63 -9.80 -5.08
CA ILE A 175 12.50 -9.24 -4.04
C ILE A 175 13.69 -8.50 -4.66
N GLY A 176 14.35 -9.13 -5.64
CA GLY A 176 15.54 -8.55 -6.26
C GLY A 176 15.27 -7.23 -7.00
N SER A 177 14.14 -7.11 -7.69
CA SER A 177 13.75 -5.87 -8.36
C SER A 177 13.49 -4.73 -7.39
N GLU A 178 12.87 -5.03 -6.25
CA GLU A 178 12.65 -4.03 -5.19
C GLU A 178 13.97 -3.62 -4.53
N LEU A 179 14.88 -4.57 -4.29
CA LEU A 179 16.24 -4.24 -3.84
C LEU A 179 16.94 -3.32 -4.84
N CYS A 180 16.86 -3.61 -6.14
CA CYS A 180 17.45 -2.74 -7.17
C CYS A 180 16.87 -1.32 -7.14
N ARG A 181 15.55 -1.15 -6.93
CA ARG A 181 14.90 0.18 -6.82
C ARG A 181 15.41 0.96 -5.61
N GLN A 182 15.48 0.30 -4.46
CA GLN A 182 15.92 0.91 -3.21
C GLN A 182 17.40 1.27 -3.27
N ILE A 183 18.26 0.35 -3.74
CA ILE A 183 19.70 0.59 -3.90
C ILE A 183 19.97 1.74 -4.88
N ALA A 184 19.26 1.78 -6.00
CA ALA A 184 19.37 2.87 -6.97
C ALA A 184 19.08 4.25 -6.37
N SER A 185 18.18 4.33 -5.38
CA SER A 185 17.87 5.58 -4.67
C SER A 185 18.97 6.04 -3.71
N CYS A 186 19.92 5.14 -3.35
CA CYS A 186 21.02 5.42 -2.44
C CYS A 186 22.30 5.91 -3.14
N GLU A 187 22.23 6.23 -4.44
CA GLU A 187 23.36 6.73 -5.23
C GLU A 187 24.60 5.82 -5.19
N PRO A 188 24.46 4.51 -5.56
CA PRO A 188 25.62 3.62 -5.66
C PRO A 188 26.56 4.11 -6.75
N LYS A 189 27.83 3.74 -6.67
CA LYS A 189 28.79 3.99 -7.76
C LYS A 189 28.41 3.21 -9.01
N GLU A 190 27.99 1.95 -8.83
CA GLU A 190 27.56 1.03 -9.87
C GLU A 190 26.54 0.05 -9.29
N LEU A 191 25.50 -0.23 -10.03
CA LEU A 191 24.52 -1.28 -9.71
C LEU A 191 24.57 -2.37 -10.79
N LEU A 192 25.02 -3.56 -10.41
CA LEU A 192 25.03 -4.75 -11.26
C LEU A 192 23.84 -5.64 -10.92
N LEU A 193 22.90 -5.76 -11.85
CA LEU A 193 21.80 -6.70 -11.80
C LEU A 193 22.16 -7.98 -12.52
N VAL A 194 22.05 -9.12 -11.84
CA VAL A 194 22.28 -10.44 -12.41
C VAL A 194 21.00 -11.26 -12.29
N ASP A 195 20.49 -11.78 -13.40
CA ASP A 195 19.32 -12.66 -13.41
C ASP A 195 19.44 -13.69 -14.53
N ILE A 196 18.81 -14.84 -14.36
CA ILE A 196 18.72 -15.87 -15.39
C ILE A 196 17.60 -15.57 -16.40
N TYR A 197 16.57 -14.81 -15.98
CA TYR A 197 15.38 -14.54 -16.77
C TYR A 197 15.45 -13.16 -17.42
N GLU A 198 15.65 -13.16 -18.74
CA GLU A 198 15.88 -11.95 -19.55
C GLU A 198 14.74 -10.94 -19.43
N ASN A 199 13.48 -11.38 -19.56
CA ASN A 199 12.35 -10.45 -19.63
C ASN A 199 12.22 -9.59 -18.37
N SER A 200 12.26 -10.21 -17.20
CA SER A 200 12.17 -9.47 -15.93
C SER A 200 13.39 -8.58 -15.69
N ALA A 201 14.58 -9.03 -16.09
CA ALA A 201 15.80 -8.21 -16.02
C ALA A 201 15.69 -6.98 -16.94
N TYR A 202 15.12 -7.14 -18.14
CA TYR A 202 14.89 -6.04 -19.07
C TYR A 202 13.85 -5.04 -18.54
N GLU A 203 12.74 -5.52 -17.97
CA GLU A 203 11.70 -4.65 -17.41
C GLU A 203 12.26 -3.71 -16.32
N ILE A 204 12.97 -4.27 -15.34
CA ILE A 204 13.58 -3.46 -14.28
C ILE A 204 14.69 -2.55 -14.81
N GLN A 205 15.48 -2.98 -15.81
CA GLN A 205 16.47 -2.14 -16.47
C GLN A 205 15.79 -0.91 -17.10
N GLN A 206 14.70 -1.10 -17.85
CA GLN A 206 14.00 0.00 -18.50
C GLN A 206 13.36 0.96 -17.49
N GLU A 207 12.82 0.42 -16.39
CA GLU A 207 12.27 1.23 -15.31
C GLU A 207 13.34 2.13 -14.68
N LEU A 208 14.48 1.55 -14.28
CA LEU A 208 15.56 2.29 -13.63
C LEU A 208 16.23 3.29 -14.58
N ARG A 209 16.43 2.94 -15.84
CA ARG A 209 16.96 3.86 -16.86
C ARG A 209 16.03 5.06 -17.10
N ARG A 210 14.71 4.85 -17.15
CA ARG A 210 13.75 5.95 -17.28
C ARG A 210 13.75 6.87 -16.06
N LYS A 211 13.95 6.31 -14.86
CA LYS A 211 13.90 7.08 -13.61
C LYS A 211 15.20 7.85 -13.32
N TYR A 212 16.34 7.23 -13.58
CA TYR A 212 17.64 7.78 -13.18
C TYR A 212 18.52 8.25 -14.37
N GLY A 213 18.26 7.77 -15.58
CA GLY A 213 19.07 8.11 -16.77
C GLY A 213 20.55 7.81 -16.57
N ASP A 214 21.40 8.74 -16.97
CA ASP A 214 22.86 8.66 -16.86
C ASP A 214 23.40 8.86 -15.42
N LYS A 215 22.53 9.16 -14.46
CA LYS A 215 22.92 9.33 -13.04
C LYS A 215 23.22 7.99 -12.35
N LEU A 216 22.73 6.88 -12.88
CA LEU A 216 22.93 5.55 -12.36
C LEU A 216 23.74 4.73 -13.36
N ASP A 217 24.95 4.32 -12.97
CA ASP A 217 25.70 3.30 -13.70
C ASP A 217 25.06 1.94 -13.45
N LEU A 218 24.15 1.57 -14.36
CA LEU A 218 23.36 0.33 -14.28
C LEU A 218 23.86 -0.67 -15.32
N GLN A 219 24.39 -1.78 -14.83
CA GLN A 219 24.80 -2.92 -15.63
C GLN A 219 23.82 -4.08 -15.43
N VAL A 220 23.47 -4.77 -16.51
CA VAL A 220 22.59 -5.95 -16.45
C VAL A 220 23.28 -7.11 -17.13
N GLN A 221 23.37 -8.24 -16.44
CA GLN A 221 23.97 -9.47 -16.92
C GLN A 221 22.98 -10.64 -16.82
N ILE A 222 22.77 -11.32 -17.92
CA ILE A 222 21.98 -12.55 -17.93
C ILE A 222 22.92 -13.70 -17.60
N ALA A 223 22.75 -14.24 -16.40
CA ALA A 223 23.59 -15.33 -15.90
C ALA A 223 22.86 -16.15 -14.81
N SER A 224 23.18 -17.43 -14.73
CA SER A 224 22.76 -18.28 -13.63
C SER A 224 23.79 -18.24 -12.50
N VAL A 225 23.36 -18.11 -11.25
CA VAL A 225 24.23 -18.26 -10.07
C VAL A 225 24.88 -19.63 -9.97
N ARG A 226 24.35 -20.61 -10.71
CA ARG A 226 24.88 -22.00 -10.81
C ARG A 226 26.08 -22.11 -11.73
N ASP A 227 26.32 -21.10 -12.57
CA ASP A 227 27.47 -21.06 -13.47
C ASP A 227 28.65 -20.35 -12.77
N SER A 228 29.45 -21.14 -12.05
CA SER A 228 30.60 -20.63 -11.30
C SER A 228 31.59 -19.87 -12.18
N LYS A 229 31.87 -20.35 -13.40
CA LYS A 229 32.81 -19.68 -14.31
C LYS A 229 32.31 -18.30 -14.72
N LYS A 230 31.02 -18.19 -15.03
CA LYS A 230 30.41 -16.88 -15.35
C LYS A 230 30.40 -15.98 -14.15
N MET A 231 30.05 -16.51 -12.95
CA MET A 231 30.05 -15.74 -11.72
C MET A 231 31.46 -15.24 -11.37
N ASP A 232 32.48 -16.11 -11.44
CA ASP A 232 33.89 -15.71 -11.23
C ASP A 232 34.29 -14.55 -12.15
N ALA A 233 33.98 -14.65 -13.44
CA ALA A 233 34.25 -13.59 -14.41
C ALA A 233 33.53 -12.27 -14.09
N LEU A 234 32.25 -12.34 -13.61
CA LEU A 234 31.52 -11.15 -13.19
C LEU A 234 32.13 -10.53 -11.94
N PHE A 235 32.50 -11.32 -10.94
CA PHE A 235 33.19 -10.81 -9.74
C PHE A 235 34.55 -10.21 -10.05
N GLU A 236 35.33 -10.82 -10.92
CA GLU A 236 36.62 -10.30 -11.36
C GLU A 236 36.49 -8.97 -12.10
N HIS A 237 35.52 -8.87 -13.01
CA HIS A 237 35.31 -7.70 -13.85
C HIS A 237 34.71 -6.51 -13.07
N TYR A 238 33.59 -6.73 -12.38
CA TYR A 238 32.83 -5.67 -11.71
C TYR A 238 33.32 -5.37 -10.29
N ARG A 239 33.95 -6.32 -9.63
CA ARG A 239 34.49 -6.23 -8.25
C ARG A 239 33.47 -5.61 -7.27
N PRO A 240 32.26 -6.20 -7.13
CA PRO A 240 31.29 -5.67 -6.23
C PRO A 240 31.80 -5.64 -4.79
N GLU A 241 31.50 -4.55 -4.08
CA GLU A 241 31.85 -4.39 -2.65
C GLU A 241 30.74 -4.93 -1.77
N ILE A 242 29.51 -4.99 -2.29
CA ILE A 242 28.32 -5.48 -1.59
C ILE A 242 27.51 -6.36 -2.56
N VAL A 243 27.06 -7.51 -2.06
CA VAL A 243 26.22 -8.43 -2.83
C VAL A 243 24.92 -8.69 -2.07
N PHE A 244 23.80 -8.47 -2.75
CA PHE A 244 22.48 -8.91 -2.29
C PHE A 244 22.09 -10.13 -3.11
N HIS A 245 21.94 -11.26 -2.42
CA HIS A 245 21.61 -12.52 -3.07
C HIS A 245 20.12 -12.85 -2.91
N ALA A 246 19.35 -12.70 -4.00
CA ALA A 246 17.92 -12.99 -4.05
C ALA A 246 17.56 -14.07 -5.10
N ALA A 247 18.57 -14.75 -5.66
CA ALA A 247 18.40 -15.80 -6.68
C ALA A 247 18.12 -17.14 -6.02
N ALA A 248 16.86 -17.42 -5.70
CA ALA A 248 16.45 -18.68 -5.08
C ALA A 248 15.15 -19.22 -5.66
N HIS A 249 15.05 -20.55 -5.77
CA HIS A 249 13.78 -21.23 -6.00
C HIS A 249 12.99 -21.29 -4.67
N LYS A 250 11.79 -20.71 -4.61
CA LYS A 250 11.03 -20.54 -3.36
C LYS A 250 9.74 -21.36 -3.27
N HIS A 251 9.19 -21.83 -4.39
CA HIS A 251 7.92 -22.54 -4.41
C HIS A 251 8.10 -23.98 -3.94
N VAL A 252 7.80 -24.24 -2.67
CA VAL A 252 7.99 -25.52 -1.99
C VAL A 252 7.39 -26.70 -2.76
N PRO A 253 6.12 -26.69 -3.21
CA PRO A 253 5.54 -27.83 -3.92
C PRO A 253 6.33 -28.22 -5.18
N LEU A 254 6.83 -27.22 -5.95
CA LEU A 254 7.64 -27.51 -7.14
C LEU A 254 9.03 -28.06 -6.78
N MET A 255 9.57 -27.67 -5.64
CA MET A 255 10.87 -28.12 -5.17
C MET A 255 10.80 -29.49 -4.50
N GLU A 256 9.66 -29.88 -3.96
CA GLU A 256 9.40 -31.25 -3.50
C GLU A 256 9.43 -32.24 -4.67
N ASP A 257 8.89 -31.87 -5.83
CA ASP A 257 8.95 -32.64 -7.06
C ASP A 257 10.32 -32.56 -7.76
N SER A 258 11.12 -31.52 -7.47
CA SER A 258 12.41 -31.27 -8.13
C SER A 258 13.52 -30.91 -7.13
N PRO A 259 13.82 -31.74 -6.10
CA PRO A 259 14.73 -31.41 -5.01
C PRO A 259 16.17 -31.16 -5.48
N ASN A 260 16.61 -31.84 -6.53
CA ASN A 260 17.93 -31.64 -7.10
C ASN A 260 18.14 -30.22 -7.66
N GLU A 261 17.10 -29.61 -8.23
CA GLU A 261 17.17 -28.24 -8.73
C GLU A 261 17.21 -27.23 -7.56
N ALA A 262 16.48 -27.51 -6.48
CA ALA A 262 16.58 -26.71 -5.25
C ALA A 262 18.01 -26.73 -4.68
N ILE A 263 18.64 -27.91 -4.58
CA ILE A 263 20.02 -28.03 -4.08
C ILE A 263 20.99 -27.31 -5.01
N LYS A 264 20.91 -27.57 -6.34
CA LYS A 264 21.81 -26.92 -7.30
C LYS A 264 21.72 -25.39 -7.26
N ASN A 265 20.51 -24.85 -7.14
CA ASN A 265 20.32 -23.39 -7.18
C ASN A 265 20.53 -22.75 -5.81
N ASN A 266 19.84 -23.26 -4.76
CA ASN A 266 19.78 -22.58 -3.46
C ASN A 266 20.97 -22.93 -2.56
N VAL A 267 21.66 -24.05 -2.78
CA VAL A 267 22.84 -24.45 -2.02
C VAL A 267 24.10 -24.17 -2.83
N ILE A 268 24.29 -24.87 -3.97
CA ILE A 268 25.52 -24.74 -4.76
C ILE A 268 25.65 -23.34 -5.37
N GLY A 269 24.54 -22.78 -5.86
CA GLY A 269 24.55 -21.43 -6.44
C GLY A 269 24.74 -20.32 -5.41
N THR A 270 24.55 -20.59 -4.12
CA THR A 270 24.82 -19.62 -3.05
C THR A 270 26.26 -19.77 -2.54
N TYR A 271 26.79 -21.00 -2.52
CA TYR A 271 28.16 -21.30 -2.09
C TYR A 271 29.19 -20.83 -3.09
#